data_1415998f1c98bd2f153ee8d9a9762241
#
_entry.id   1415998f1c98bd2f153ee8d9a9762241
#
_cell.length_a   1.000
_cell.length_b   1.000
_cell.length_c   1.000
_cell.angle_alpha   90.00
_cell.angle_beta   90.00
_cell.angle_gamma   90.00
#
_symmetry.space_group_name_H-M   'P 1'
#
loop_
_entity.id
_entity.type
_entity.pdbx_description
1 polymer ?
#
loop_
_entity_poly.entity_id
_entity_poly.type
_entity_poly.pdbx_seq_one_letter_code
_entity_poly.pdbx_strand_id
1 'polypeptide(L)'
;EEKQIPQRQLASALEIDTATYCKIEKGDRRAKREQVFILSELLEVDSKELIRLWSADKVYDIIAEEDEATQILNVVAESIVEYKRKTAKI
;
A
#
# COMPACT_ATOMS: atom_id res chain seq x y z
N GLU A 1 -4.27 -15.65 -14.05
CA GLU A 1 -4.39 -15.18 -14.83
C GLU A 1 -3.68 -14.84 -16.03
N GLU A 2 -4.15 -14.05 -16.82
CA GLU A 2 -3.57 -13.81 -18.05
C GLU A 2 -2.31 -13.04 -17.96
N LYS A 3 -2.16 -12.26 -16.94
CA LYS A 3 -0.99 -11.43 -16.80
C LYS A 3 0.02 -12.07 -15.91
N GLN A 4 0.71 -13.03 -16.44
CA GLN A 4 1.73 -13.70 -15.66
C GLN A 4 3.09 -13.16 -15.99
N ILE A 5 3.52 -12.15 -15.27
CA ILE A 5 4.82 -11.53 -15.48
C ILE A 5 5.83 -12.22 -14.58
N PRO A 6 6.97 -12.64 -15.14
CA PRO A 6 7.98 -13.31 -14.31
C PRO A 6 8.46 -12.42 -13.17
N GLN A 7 8.75 -13.05 -12.04
CA GLN A 7 9.23 -12.31 -10.88
C GLN A 7 10.49 -11.51 -11.19
N ARG A 8 11.35 -12.09 -12.01
CA ARG A 8 12.60 -11.43 -12.37
C ARG A 8 12.31 -10.12 -13.08
N GLN A 9 11.31 -10.12 -13.94
CA GLN A 9 10.97 -8.92 -14.68
C GLN A 9 10.37 -7.86 -13.77
N LEU A 10 9.53 -8.27 -12.83
CA LEU A 10 8.96 -7.34 -11.87
C LEU A 10 10.04 -6.75 -10.98
N ALA A 11 10.95 -7.58 -10.51
CA ALA A 11 12.04 -7.10 -9.67
C ALA A 11 12.90 -6.09 -10.42
N SER A 12 13.18 -6.38 -11.68
CA SER A 12 13.98 -5.49 -12.48
C SER A 12 13.32 -4.14 -12.67
N ALA A 13 12.02 -4.13 -12.90
CA ALA A 13 11.27 -2.88 -13.06
C ALA A 13 11.31 -2.06 -11.78
N LEU A 14 11.35 -2.72 -10.64
CA LEU A 14 11.40 -2.03 -9.36
C LEU A 14 12.84 -1.71 -8.93
N GLU A 15 13.81 -2.14 -9.73
CA GLU A 15 15.22 -1.91 -9.46
C GLU A 15 15.67 -2.56 -8.16
N ILE A 16 15.18 -3.76 -7.92
CA ILE A 16 15.57 -4.55 -6.75
C ILE A 16 15.89 -5.96 -7.26
N ASP A 17 16.53 -6.75 -6.40
CA ASP A 17 16.85 -8.11 -6.83
C ASP A 17 15.64 -9.01 -6.61
N THR A 18 15.71 -10.20 -7.20
CA THR A 18 14.60 -11.14 -7.15
C THR A 18 14.30 -11.58 -5.73
N ALA A 19 15.34 -11.75 -4.91
CA ALA A 19 15.14 -12.17 -3.53
C ALA A 19 14.34 -11.13 -2.75
N THR A 20 14.63 -9.86 -2.95
CA THR A 20 13.89 -8.80 -2.29
C THR A 20 12.45 -8.77 -2.78
N TYR A 21 12.24 -8.95 -4.08
CA TYR A 21 10.89 -8.98 -4.60
C TYR A 21 10.10 -10.13 -4.00
N CYS A 22 10.72 -11.29 -3.85
CA CYS A 22 10.04 -12.43 -3.25
C CYS A 22 9.59 -12.12 -1.82
N LYS A 23 10.40 -11.39 -1.08
CA LYS A 23 10.03 -11.02 0.29
C LYS A 23 8.83 -10.08 0.28
N ILE A 24 8.78 -9.17 -0.68
CA ILE A 24 7.64 -8.28 -0.81
C ILE A 24 6.37 -9.08 -1.14
N GLU A 25 6.52 -10.02 -2.06
CA GLU A 25 5.38 -10.81 -2.50
C GLU A 25 4.82 -11.65 -1.36
N LYS A 26 5.70 -12.15 -0.50
CA LYS A 26 5.28 -12.97 0.63
C LYS A 26 4.79 -12.15 1.82
N GLY A 27 4.96 -10.84 1.77
CA GLY A 27 4.55 -10.00 2.86
C GLY A 27 5.61 -9.80 3.93
N ASP A 28 6.82 -10.35 3.73
CA ASP A 28 7.90 -10.18 4.68
C ASP A 28 8.52 -8.80 4.62
N ARG A 29 8.32 -8.12 3.51
CA ARG A 29 8.88 -6.80 3.32
C ARG A 29 7.86 -5.97 2.56
N ARG A 30 7.65 -4.74 3.02
CA ARG A 30 6.66 -3.87 2.40
C ARG A 30 7.30 -3.11 1.23
N ALA A 31 6.57 -3.01 0.13
CA ALA A 31 7.03 -2.24 -1.00
C ALA A 31 7.00 -0.76 -0.65
N LYS A 32 7.86 0.02 -1.30
CA LYS A 32 7.83 1.45 -1.14
C LYS A 32 6.70 2.03 -1.97
N ARG A 33 6.26 3.24 -1.63
CA ARG A 33 5.13 3.84 -2.29
C ARG A 33 5.33 3.94 -3.80
N GLU A 34 6.50 4.38 -4.23
CA GLU A 34 6.74 4.51 -5.67
C GLU A 34 6.77 3.16 -6.36
N GLN A 35 7.16 2.10 -5.63
CA GLN A 35 7.13 0.77 -6.21
C GLN A 35 5.71 0.29 -6.44
N VAL A 36 4.78 0.73 -5.60
CA VAL A 36 3.37 0.37 -5.80
C VAL A 36 2.86 0.95 -7.11
N PHE A 37 3.23 2.18 -7.42
CA PHE A 37 2.81 2.77 -8.69
C PHE A 37 3.38 2.03 -9.88
N ILE A 38 4.64 1.63 -9.80
CA ILE A 38 5.25 0.87 -10.88
C ILE A 38 4.54 -0.47 -11.06
N LEU A 39 4.25 -1.15 -9.95
CA LEU A 39 3.56 -2.42 -10.00
C LEU A 39 2.16 -2.27 -10.60
N SER A 40 1.47 -1.19 -10.25
CA SER A 40 0.12 -1.01 -10.77
C SER A 40 0.14 -0.86 -12.29
N GLU A 41 1.15 -0.21 -12.83
CA GLU A 41 1.27 -0.09 -14.28
C GLU A 41 1.56 -1.42 -14.93
N LEU A 42 2.50 -2.17 -14.35
CA LEU A 42 2.86 -3.46 -14.92
C LEU A 42 1.72 -4.45 -14.87
N LEU A 43 0.96 -4.44 -13.80
CA LEU A 43 -0.13 -5.38 -13.61
C LEU A 43 -1.45 -4.85 -14.18
N GLU A 44 -1.43 -3.62 -14.69
CA GLU A 44 -2.59 -3.00 -15.32
C GLU A 44 -3.79 -2.94 -14.37
N VAL A 45 -3.51 -2.51 -13.14
CA VAL A 45 -4.56 -2.30 -12.15
C VAL A 45 -4.55 -0.84 -11.73
N ASP A 46 -5.66 -0.41 -11.13
CA ASP A 46 -5.81 0.97 -10.71
C ASP A 46 -4.84 1.27 -9.57
N SER A 47 -3.98 2.27 -9.77
CA SER A 47 -3.00 2.62 -8.76
C SER A 47 -3.66 3.14 -7.48
N LYS A 48 -4.82 3.79 -7.61
CA LYS A 48 -5.52 4.28 -6.42
C LYS A 48 -5.97 3.12 -5.55
N GLU A 49 -6.41 2.05 -6.17
CA GLU A 49 -6.84 0.89 -5.43
C GLU A 49 -5.67 0.21 -4.72
N LEU A 50 -4.55 0.07 -5.43
CA LEU A 50 -3.37 -0.54 -4.82
C LEU A 50 -2.84 0.31 -3.67
N ILE A 51 -2.80 1.63 -3.83
CA ILE A 51 -2.32 2.50 -2.78
C ILE A 51 -3.25 2.44 -1.58
N ARG A 52 -4.55 2.32 -1.82
CA ARG A 52 -5.51 2.19 -0.72
C ARG A 52 -5.21 0.96 0.11
N LEU A 53 -4.99 -0.17 -0.56
CA LEU A 53 -4.69 -1.41 0.14
C LEU A 53 -3.35 -1.36 0.83
N TRP A 54 -2.36 -0.78 0.16
CA TRP A 54 -1.02 -0.65 0.72
C TRP A 54 -1.04 0.20 1.99
N SER A 55 -1.77 1.30 1.94
CA SER A 55 -1.87 2.19 3.10
C SER A 55 -2.65 1.53 4.23
N ALA A 56 -3.70 0.81 3.88
CA ALA A 56 -4.50 0.11 4.89
C ALA A 56 -3.66 -0.93 5.62
N ASP A 57 -2.76 -1.61 4.90
CA ASP A 57 -1.88 -2.56 5.54
C ASP A 57 -0.97 -1.90 6.57
N LYS A 58 -0.48 -0.71 6.24
CA LYS A 58 0.39 -0.01 7.18
C LYS A 58 -0.37 0.39 8.44
N VAL A 59 -1.59 0.86 8.26
CA VAL A 59 -2.42 1.23 9.41
C VAL A 59 -2.75 -0.01 10.24
N TYR A 60 -3.08 -1.09 9.55
CA TYR A 60 -3.40 -2.34 10.24
C TYR A 60 -2.23 -2.80 11.11
N ASP A 61 -1.00 -2.70 10.60
CA ASP A 61 0.17 -3.11 11.37
C ASP A 61 0.30 -2.33 12.67
N ILE A 62 -0.12 -1.08 12.65
CA ILE A 62 -0.01 -0.24 13.83
C ILE A 62 -1.02 -0.62 14.89
N ILE A 63 -2.23 -0.98 14.48
CA ILE A 63 -3.32 -1.14 15.45
C ILE A 63 -3.83 -2.56 15.58
N ALA A 64 -3.22 -3.52 14.87
CA ALA A 64 -3.79 -4.88 14.81
C ALA A 64 -3.97 -5.52 16.19
N GLU A 65 -3.07 -5.21 17.12
CA GLU A 65 -3.14 -5.83 18.43
C GLU A 65 -3.76 -4.94 19.50
N GLU A 66 -4.34 -3.82 19.08
CA GLU A 66 -4.98 -2.93 20.04
C GLU A 66 -6.41 -3.35 20.28
N ASP A 67 -6.81 -3.36 21.55
CA ASP A 67 -8.17 -3.74 21.89
C ASP A 67 -9.19 -2.79 21.29
N GLU A 68 -8.82 -1.51 21.17
CA GLU A 68 -9.75 -0.50 20.66
C GLU A 68 -9.42 -0.10 19.23
N ALA A 69 -9.02 -1.06 18.41
CA ALA A 69 -8.61 -0.76 17.04
C ALA A 69 -9.70 0.00 16.27
N THR A 70 -10.95 -0.41 16.42
CA THR A 70 -12.04 0.25 15.71
C THR A 70 -12.23 1.68 16.18
N GLN A 71 -12.15 1.90 17.48
CA GLN A 71 -12.28 3.25 18.03
C GLN A 71 -11.12 4.13 17.56
N ILE A 72 -9.92 3.55 17.51
CA ILE A 72 -8.76 4.29 17.03
C ILE A 72 -8.98 4.72 15.59
N LEU A 73 -9.49 3.81 14.76
CA LEU A 73 -9.77 4.16 13.37
C LEU A 73 -10.80 5.25 13.24
N ASN A 74 -11.82 5.23 14.11
CA ASN A 74 -12.83 6.27 14.08
C ASN A 74 -12.23 7.63 14.39
N VAL A 75 -11.32 7.70 15.37
CA VAL A 75 -10.66 8.96 15.69
C VAL A 75 -9.84 9.44 14.50
N VAL A 76 -9.11 8.52 13.87
CA VAL A 76 -8.30 8.90 12.71
C VAL A 76 -9.18 9.40 11.59
N ALA A 77 -10.30 8.72 11.34
CA ALA A 77 -11.20 9.11 10.27
C ALA A 77 -11.73 10.52 10.50
N GLU A 78 -12.09 10.83 11.74
CA GLU A 78 -12.57 12.17 12.07
C GLU A 78 -11.47 13.21 11.87
N SER A 79 -10.25 12.86 12.22
CA SER A 79 -9.13 13.77 12.05
C SER A 79 -8.88 14.07 10.58
N ILE A 80 -9.03 13.06 9.73
CA ILE A 80 -8.85 13.26 8.31
C ILE A 80 -9.91 14.18 7.74
N VAL A 81 -11.16 14.00 8.15
CA VAL A 81 -12.24 14.85 7.69
C VAL A 81 -11.97 16.29 8.10
N GLU A 82 -11.53 16.49 9.33
CA GLU A 82 -11.22 17.81 9.83
C GLU A 82 -10.09 18.45 9.05
N TYR A 83 -9.05 17.67 8.78
CA TYR A 83 -7.91 18.17 8.02
C TYR A 83 -8.34 18.62 6.62
N LYS A 84 -9.15 17.81 5.95
CA LYS A 84 -9.57 18.12 4.59
C LYS A 84 -10.50 19.33 4.58
N ARG A 85 -11.32 19.47 5.61
CA ARG A 85 -12.19 20.64 5.71
C ARG A 85 -11.36 21.91 5.81
N LYS A 86 -10.29 21.87 6.61
CA LYS A 86 -9.42 23.03 6.77
C LYS A 86 -8.67 23.36 5.49
N THR A 87 -8.15 22.33 4.82
CA THR A 87 -7.36 22.58 3.61
C THR A 87 -8.22 22.94 2.42
N ALA A 88 -9.47 22.54 2.42
CA ALA A 88 -10.38 22.88 1.32
C ALA A 88 -10.86 24.32 1.39
N LYS A 89 -10.70 24.96 2.57
CA LYS A 89 -11.13 26.29 2.68
C LYS A 89 -10.08 27.21 2.18
N ILE A 90 -10.22 27.83 1.15
CA ILE A 90 -9.19 28.69 0.57
C ILE A 90 -9.57 30.17 0.58
#